data_ad7875ceade3282c15b22a61381dce3c
#
_entry.id   ad7875ceade3282c15b22a61381dce3c
#
_cell.length_a   1.000
_cell.length_b   1.000
_cell.length_c   1.000
_cell.angle_alpha   90.00
_cell.angle_beta   90.00
_cell.angle_gamma   90.00
#
_symmetry.space_group_name_H-M   'P 1'
#
loop_
_entity.id
_entity.type
_entity.pdbx_description
1 polymer ?
#
loop_
_entity_poly.entity_id
_entity_poly.type
_entity_poly.pdbx_seq_one_letter_code
_entity_poly.pdbx_strand_id
1 'polypeptide(L)'
;MQHGFVAGRAAIVWNVDGSFGLVEFPADDPDRALRFWSGLLGVELAKRSPTEGRGWQSHGESPAVGIHERGTGSGDTASLAYFTVPDMAAALAQVTGLGGSVIHPGAQWAICRDSEGSPFGLALVSRA
;
A
#
# COMPACT_ATOMS: atom_id res chain seq x y z
N MET A 1 -12.45 11.50 11.64
CA MET A 1 -12.43 11.18 12.05
C MET A 1 -12.31 10.54 12.61
N GLN A 2 -12.27 10.44 12.47
CA GLN A 2 -12.21 9.97 13.02
C GLN A 2 -12.09 9.37 13.50
N HIS A 3 -12.44 9.17 13.64
CA HIS A 3 -12.38 8.71 14.19
C HIS A 3 -12.79 8.20 14.76
N GLY A 4 -13.13 8.23 15.12
CA GLY A 4 -13.60 7.97 15.70
C GLY A 4 -14.01 7.17 16.16
N PHE A 5 -14.31 6.64 16.09
CA PHE A 5 -14.55 6.00 16.67
C PHE A 5 -14.81 5.27 17.23
N VAL A 6 -14.90 5.35 16.78
CA VAL A 6 -15.27 4.43 17.37
C VAL A 6 -15.12 4.13 18.65
N ALA A 7 -15.74 4.34 19.09
CA ALA A 7 -15.72 4.21 20.45
C ALA A 7 -15.55 2.82 20.85
N GLY A 8 -15.40 2.53 21.99
CA GLY A 8 -15.37 1.18 22.47
C GLY A 8 -14.30 0.32 21.90
N ARG A 9 -13.58 0.86 21.05
CA ARG A 9 -12.50 0.13 20.48
C ARG A 9 -11.19 0.52 21.07
N ALA A 10 -11.24 1.06 22.25
CA ALA A 10 -10.06 1.48 22.93
C ALA A 10 -9.04 0.37 23.07
N ALA A 11 -9.50 -0.86 23.16
CA ALA A 11 -8.60 -1.98 23.33
C ALA A 11 -7.81 -2.31 22.08
N ILE A 12 -8.17 -1.73 20.98
CA ILE A 12 -7.49 -2.04 19.73
C ILE A 12 -6.09 -1.46 19.77
N VAL A 13 -5.13 -2.32 19.50
CA VAL A 13 -3.76 -1.91 19.36
C VAL A 13 -3.55 -1.63 17.88
N TRP A 14 -3.25 -0.40 17.58
CA TRP A 14 -3.15 0.01 16.20
C TRP A 14 -1.77 -0.26 15.66
N ASN A 15 -1.63 -1.36 14.95
CA ASN A 15 -0.42 -1.64 14.18
C ASN A 15 -0.52 -0.96 12.83
N VAL A 16 -1.75 -0.74 12.37
CA VAL A 16 -2.03 0.07 11.21
C VAL A 16 -2.52 1.40 11.73
N ASP A 17 -1.86 2.47 11.36
CA ASP A 17 -2.24 3.80 11.86
C ASP A 17 -3.46 4.36 11.15
N GLY A 18 -4.02 3.62 10.21
CA GLY A 18 -5.19 4.05 9.47
C GLY A 18 -4.89 5.00 8.33
N SER A 19 -3.63 5.35 8.14
CA SER A 19 -3.26 6.25 7.06
C SER A 19 -3.26 5.52 5.74
N PHE A 20 -3.81 6.21 4.74
CA PHE A 20 -3.75 5.76 3.37
C PHE A 20 -2.45 6.27 2.79
N GLY A 21 -1.46 5.41 2.67
CA GLY A 21 -0.12 5.85 2.35
C GLY A 21 0.23 5.85 0.88
N LEU A 22 -0.42 5.01 0.09
CA LEU A 22 -0.02 4.81 -1.29
C LEU A 22 -1.14 4.13 -2.06
N VAL A 23 -1.41 4.60 -3.27
CA VAL A 23 -2.22 3.84 -4.22
C VAL A 23 -1.33 3.46 -5.38
N GLU A 24 -1.39 2.20 -5.80
CA GLU A 24 -0.49 1.67 -6.80
C GLU A 24 -1.29 1.11 -7.96
N PHE A 25 -0.87 1.44 -9.18
CA PHE A 25 -1.57 1.02 -10.39
C PHE A 25 -0.65 0.15 -11.24
N PRO A 26 -1.13 -1.00 -11.70
CA PRO A 26 -0.35 -1.81 -12.64
C PRO A 26 -0.46 -1.22 -14.05
N ALA A 27 0.58 -1.37 -14.84
CA ALA A 27 0.61 -0.80 -16.17
C ALA A 27 1.23 -1.77 -17.17
N ASP A 28 0.56 -1.95 -18.31
CA ASP A 28 1.13 -2.69 -19.42
C ASP A 28 2.24 -1.89 -20.09
N ASP A 29 2.07 -0.57 -20.11
CA ASP A 29 3.05 0.35 -20.67
C ASP A 29 3.31 1.43 -19.61
N PRO A 30 4.35 1.24 -18.80
CA PRO A 30 4.62 2.18 -17.70
C PRO A 30 4.83 3.62 -18.16
N ASP A 31 5.50 3.83 -19.29
CA ASP A 31 5.71 5.20 -19.77
C ASP A 31 4.39 5.91 -20.09
N ARG A 32 3.47 5.19 -20.68
CA ARG A 32 2.16 5.75 -20.97
C ARG A 32 1.40 6.06 -19.68
N ALA A 33 1.47 5.14 -18.71
CA ALA A 33 0.79 5.34 -17.42
C ALA A 33 1.41 6.51 -16.66
N LEU A 34 2.73 6.64 -16.70
CA LEU A 34 3.41 7.76 -16.04
C LEU A 34 2.91 9.09 -16.60
N ARG A 35 2.81 9.19 -17.92
CA ARG A 35 2.31 10.43 -18.54
C ARG A 35 0.87 10.70 -18.14
N PHE A 36 0.06 9.66 -18.10
CA PHE A 36 -1.34 9.83 -17.73
C PHE A 36 -1.50 10.32 -16.30
N TRP A 37 -0.89 9.61 -15.36
CA TRP A 37 -1.10 9.92 -13.95
C TRP A 37 -0.40 11.20 -13.52
N SER A 38 0.82 11.44 -14.00
CA SER A 38 1.49 12.69 -13.66
C SER A 38 0.77 13.89 -14.26
N GLY A 39 0.22 13.73 -15.46
CA GLY A 39 -0.54 14.80 -16.09
C GLY A 39 -1.86 15.06 -15.39
N LEU A 40 -2.59 14.00 -15.07
CA LEU A 40 -3.90 14.15 -14.43
C LEU A 40 -3.80 14.72 -13.02
N LEU A 41 -2.85 14.21 -12.24
CA LEU A 41 -2.74 14.57 -10.84
C LEU A 41 -1.79 15.73 -10.58
N GLY A 42 -1.00 16.13 -11.58
CA GLY A 42 -0.06 17.20 -11.39
C GLY A 42 1.11 16.84 -10.49
N VAL A 43 1.49 15.57 -10.47
CA VAL A 43 2.58 15.11 -9.61
C VAL A 43 3.68 14.50 -10.46
N GLU A 44 4.88 14.50 -9.93
CA GLU A 44 6.03 13.90 -10.58
C GLU A 44 6.24 12.50 -10.03
N LEU A 45 6.47 11.55 -10.93
CA LEU A 45 6.72 10.16 -10.56
C LEU A 45 8.16 9.82 -10.93
N ALA A 46 8.91 9.37 -9.94
CA ALA A 46 10.32 9.03 -10.11
C ALA A 46 10.51 7.54 -9.92
N LYS A 47 11.59 7.02 -10.47
CA LYS A 47 11.91 5.61 -10.31
C LYS A 47 12.14 5.30 -8.83
N ARG A 48 11.62 4.17 -8.40
CA ARG A 48 11.70 3.76 -7.00
C ARG A 48 13.12 3.39 -6.60
N SER A 49 13.39 3.57 -5.32
CA SER A 49 14.62 3.10 -4.71
C SER A 49 14.52 1.58 -4.50
N PRO A 50 15.64 0.90 -4.25
CA PRO A 50 15.60 -0.56 -4.04
C PRO A 50 14.69 -1.00 -2.91
N THR A 51 14.53 -0.20 -1.85
CA THR A 51 13.70 -0.58 -0.72
C THR A 51 12.21 -0.38 -1.00
N GLU A 52 11.87 0.38 -2.03
CA GLU A 52 10.47 0.63 -2.38
C GLU A 52 9.91 -0.40 -3.34
N GLY A 53 10.76 -1.29 -3.83
CA GLY A 53 10.34 -2.25 -4.83
C GLY A 53 10.56 -1.72 -6.24
N ARG A 54 9.94 -2.35 -7.21
CA ARG A 54 10.10 -1.96 -8.60
C ARG A 54 9.01 -0.97 -8.99
N GLY A 55 9.33 -0.11 -9.93
CA GLY A 55 8.36 0.82 -10.49
C GLY A 55 8.68 2.27 -10.21
N TRP A 56 7.66 3.08 -10.20
CA TRP A 56 7.76 4.53 -10.08
C TRP A 56 6.80 5.01 -9.02
N GLN A 57 7.10 6.14 -8.41
CA GLN A 57 6.31 6.61 -7.28
C GLN A 57 6.47 8.10 -7.11
N SER A 58 5.40 8.77 -6.72
CA SER A 58 5.47 10.15 -6.29
C SER A 58 6.04 10.21 -4.86
N HIS A 59 6.66 11.33 -4.54
CA HIS A 59 7.19 11.56 -3.20
C HIS A 59 6.72 12.91 -2.75
N GLY A 60 6.41 13.01 -1.47
CA GLY A 60 5.92 14.26 -0.90
C GLY A 60 4.43 14.42 -0.94
N GLU A 61 3.71 13.60 -1.69
CA GLU A 61 2.26 13.61 -1.69
C GLU A 61 1.72 12.66 -0.62
N SER A 62 0.47 12.94 -0.20
CA SER A 62 -0.21 12.11 0.77
C SER A 62 -1.64 11.90 0.30
N PRO A 63 -1.99 10.76 -0.21
CA PRO A 63 -1.15 9.57 -0.36
C PRO A 63 -0.22 9.66 -1.57
N ALA A 64 0.80 8.85 -1.57
CA ALA A 64 1.67 8.71 -2.71
C ALA A 64 0.96 7.93 -3.83
N VAL A 65 1.42 8.12 -5.04
CA VAL A 65 0.93 7.37 -6.21
C VAL A 65 2.08 6.55 -6.75
N GLY A 66 1.83 5.29 -7.01
CA GLY A 66 2.84 4.39 -7.55
C GLY A 66 2.35 3.68 -8.80
N ILE A 67 3.27 3.32 -9.65
CA ILE A 67 3.00 2.57 -10.88
C ILE A 67 4.03 1.47 -10.99
N HIS A 68 3.57 0.29 -11.33
CA HIS A 68 4.48 -0.81 -11.64
C HIS A 68 4.01 -1.51 -12.91
N GLU A 69 4.93 -2.22 -13.54
CA GLU A 69 4.59 -3.00 -14.70
C GLU A 69 3.65 -4.12 -14.30
N ARG A 70 2.61 -4.36 -15.12
CA ARG A 70 1.65 -5.41 -14.81
C ARG A 70 2.32 -6.77 -14.90
N GLY A 71 2.15 -7.55 -13.86
CA GLY A 71 2.66 -8.91 -13.81
C GLY A 71 1.53 -9.91 -13.72
N THR A 72 1.85 -11.12 -13.32
CA THR A 72 0.88 -12.19 -13.18
C THR A 72 0.69 -12.64 -11.73
N GLY A 73 1.52 -12.13 -10.83
CA GLY A 73 1.40 -12.49 -9.41
C GLY A 73 0.27 -11.79 -8.72
N SER A 74 0.01 -12.23 -7.51
CA SER A 74 -0.99 -11.60 -6.66
C SER A 74 -0.58 -10.16 -6.39
N GLY A 75 -1.51 -9.25 -6.53
CA GLY A 75 -1.23 -7.84 -6.36
C GLY A 75 -0.64 -7.17 -7.59
N ASP A 76 -0.28 -7.95 -8.62
CA ASP A 76 0.32 -7.39 -9.84
C ASP A 76 -0.72 -6.98 -10.88
N THR A 77 -1.94 -7.44 -10.74
CA THR A 77 -2.96 -7.29 -11.78
C THR A 77 -4.05 -6.30 -11.41
N ALA A 78 -4.02 -5.75 -10.22
CA ALA A 78 -5.08 -4.86 -9.73
C ALA A 78 -4.47 -3.63 -9.08
N SER A 79 -5.27 -2.57 -9.02
CA SER A 79 -4.87 -1.40 -8.25
C SER A 79 -4.96 -1.73 -6.76
N LEU A 80 -4.00 -1.25 -5.98
CA LEU A 80 -3.92 -1.58 -4.57
C LEU A 80 -3.80 -0.32 -3.73
N ALA A 81 -4.56 -0.28 -2.66
CA ALA A 81 -4.36 0.71 -1.61
C ALA A 81 -3.40 0.13 -0.59
N TYR A 82 -2.41 0.93 -0.19
CA TYR A 82 -1.45 0.55 0.83
C TYR A 82 -1.68 1.39 2.06
N PHE A 83 -1.66 0.74 3.21
CA PHE A 83 -1.76 1.41 4.50
C PHE A 83 -0.43 1.30 5.22
N THR A 84 -0.04 2.36 5.91
CA THR A 84 1.23 2.37 6.60
C THR A 84 1.12 1.70 7.96
N VAL A 85 2.16 0.98 8.33
CA VAL A 85 2.22 0.29 9.62
C VAL A 85 3.57 0.57 10.27
N PRO A 86 3.61 0.70 11.58
CA PRO A 86 4.87 0.89 12.28
C PRO A 86 5.63 -0.41 12.53
N ASP A 87 4.94 -1.55 12.51
CA ASP A 87 5.52 -2.86 12.82
C ASP A 87 4.91 -3.88 11.89
N MET A 88 5.68 -4.30 10.90
CA MET A 88 5.16 -5.19 9.87
C MET A 88 4.80 -6.56 10.42
N ALA A 89 5.63 -7.14 11.29
CA ALA A 89 5.35 -8.46 11.82
C ALA A 89 4.05 -8.48 12.61
N ALA A 90 3.85 -7.46 13.44
CA ALA A 90 2.63 -7.35 14.23
C ALA A 90 1.41 -7.14 13.33
N ALA A 91 1.56 -6.33 12.28
CA ALA A 91 0.46 -6.06 11.35
C ALA A 91 0.06 -7.33 10.59
N LEU A 92 1.02 -8.11 10.15
CA LEU A 92 0.71 -9.36 9.43
C LEU A 92 0.01 -10.36 10.34
N ALA A 93 0.43 -10.45 11.60
CA ALA A 93 -0.24 -11.31 12.55
C ALA A 93 -1.68 -10.86 12.78
N GLN A 94 -1.90 -9.55 12.83
CA GLN A 94 -3.23 -9.00 13.01
C GLN A 94 -4.12 -9.28 11.79
N VAL A 95 -3.58 -9.17 10.59
CA VAL A 95 -4.34 -9.52 9.37
C VAL A 95 -4.88 -10.93 9.47
N THR A 96 -4.01 -11.88 9.83
CA THR A 96 -4.42 -13.28 9.96
C THR A 96 -5.44 -13.46 11.08
N GLY A 97 -5.20 -12.81 12.22
CA GLY A 97 -6.10 -12.93 13.36
C GLY A 97 -7.49 -12.36 13.09
N LEU A 98 -7.62 -11.43 12.17
CA LEU A 98 -8.90 -10.82 11.83
C LEU A 98 -9.60 -11.50 10.65
N GLY A 99 -9.05 -12.58 10.16
CA GLY A 99 -9.70 -13.34 9.10
C GLY A 99 -9.17 -13.08 7.70
N GLY A 100 -8.13 -12.29 7.58
CA GLY A 100 -7.47 -12.08 6.31
C GLY A 100 -6.36 -13.07 6.06
N SER A 101 -5.60 -12.84 5.03
CA SER A 101 -4.47 -13.70 4.70
C SER A 101 -3.31 -12.87 4.16
N VAL A 102 -2.12 -13.43 4.28
CA VAL A 102 -0.89 -12.80 3.76
C VAL A 102 -0.51 -13.54 2.49
N ILE A 103 -0.42 -12.79 1.39
CA ILE A 103 -0.10 -13.37 0.09
C ILE A 103 1.38 -13.24 -0.19
N HIS A 104 1.94 -12.07 0.08
CA HIS A 104 3.34 -11.79 -0.17
C HIS A 104 3.91 -11.09 1.05
N PRO A 105 4.55 -11.84 1.96
CA PRO A 105 5.16 -11.23 3.14
C PRO A 105 6.43 -10.51 2.76
N GLY A 106 6.72 -9.43 3.48
CA GLY A 106 7.96 -8.69 3.29
C GLY A 106 8.22 -7.82 4.48
N ALA A 107 9.47 -7.36 4.62
CA ALA A 107 9.85 -6.53 5.74
C ALA A 107 9.46 -5.07 5.51
N GLN A 108 9.51 -4.60 4.28
CA GLN A 108 9.23 -3.21 3.96
C GLN A 108 7.82 -3.01 3.42
N TRP A 109 7.30 -4.00 2.72
CA TRP A 109 5.94 -3.95 2.20
C TRP A 109 5.43 -5.39 2.06
N ALA A 110 4.12 -5.51 2.08
CA ALA A 110 3.48 -6.83 2.00
C ALA A 110 2.15 -6.70 1.26
N ILE A 111 1.74 -7.78 0.63
CA ILE A 111 0.44 -7.89 -0.02
C ILE A 111 -0.41 -8.86 0.78
N CYS A 112 -1.63 -8.45 1.06
CA CYS A 112 -2.56 -9.24 1.87
C CYS A 112 -3.91 -9.29 1.19
N ARG A 113 -4.80 -10.12 1.74
CA ARG A 113 -6.22 -10.09 1.43
C ARG A 113 -7.00 -9.84 2.70
N ASP A 114 -8.08 -9.07 2.58
CA ASP A 114 -8.95 -8.85 3.73
C ASP A 114 -9.85 -10.07 3.95
N SER A 115 -10.80 -9.94 4.87
CA SER A 115 -11.69 -11.06 5.22
C SER A 115 -12.60 -11.50 4.07
N GLU A 116 -12.77 -10.64 3.08
CA GLU A 116 -13.62 -10.91 1.93
C GLU A 116 -12.82 -11.29 0.69
N GLY A 117 -11.49 -11.41 0.83
CA GLY A 117 -10.63 -11.81 -0.25
C GLY A 117 -10.10 -10.68 -1.12
N SER A 118 -10.37 -9.45 -0.76
CA SER A 118 -9.89 -8.30 -1.55
C SER A 118 -8.42 -8.00 -1.25
N PRO A 119 -7.60 -7.77 -2.27
CA PRO A 119 -6.19 -7.50 -2.05
C PRO A 119 -5.95 -6.07 -1.57
N PHE A 120 -4.96 -5.91 -0.72
CA PHE A 120 -4.47 -4.62 -0.28
C PHE A 120 -3.01 -4.75 0.13
N GLY A 121 -2.35 -3.63 0.35
CA GLY A 121 -0.96 -3.63 0.72
C GLY A 121 -0.73 -2.99 2.08
N LEU A 122 0.37 -3.38 2.69
CA LEU A 122 0.90 -2.74 3.89
C LEU A 122 2.31 -2.28 3.58
N ALA A 123 2.66 -1.11 4.09
CA ALA A 123 3.99 -0.56 3.89
C ALA A 123 4.50 -0.03 5.23
N LEU A 124 5.77 -0.29 5.50
CA LEU A 124 6.37 0.18 6.74
C LEU A 124 6.43 1.69 6.70
N VAL A 125 6.14 2.32 7.84
CA VAL A 125 6.21 3.77 7.94
C VAL A 125 7.63 4.21 7.59
N SER A 126 7.73 5.18 6.68
CA SER A 126 9.01 5.72 6.29
C SER A 126 9.56 6.57 7.41
N ARG A 127 10.84 6.42 7.69
CA ARG A 127 11.50 7.25 8.66
C ARG A 127 12.35 8.28 7.94
N ALA A 128 12.11 9.51 8.26
CA ALA A 128 12.87 10.60 7.66
C ALA A 128 14.30 10.63 8.19
#